data_4a1278300c55710e2a5a9019e58b1736
#
_entry.id   4a1278300c55710e2a5a9019e58b1736
#
_cell.length_a   1.000
_cell.length_b   1.000
_cell.length_c   1.000
_cell.angle_alpha   90.00
_cell.angle_beta   90.00
_cell.angle_gamma   90.00
#
_symmetry.space_group_name_H-M   'P 1'
#
loop_
_entity.id
_entity.type
_entity.pdbx_description
1 polymer ?
#
loop_
_entity_poly.entity_id
_entity_poly.type
_entity_poly.pdbx_seq_one_letter_code
_entity_poly.pdbx_strand_id
1 'polypeptide(L)'
;GGCGKSQQYQKSTDFPKGMKTELTEQIKVNAEFQYPENCKNGKCAETQISGQTLWDKQEEIAQLLVQDGNITNEYIDDYGTVQYKIYEIAENNATLVISDDTLNYATDQASYINNVLFSDSHFDDYNGNKYQDKTDLPFMPQKEAWKNVSEVLDKLGVDVSDDVICYVMEHSIMCEEEKKAIARAEEEDTKIPTAKTQWTEDDDCYYFMTYTTWQDYPVLPPVMGEGFDENNVSVIYDKNGIQSLSINGYYPLELKNEVEVVSPEMVLKALEKYFGNIISDDIYEVQRISLCQKVVQVNPDKHSAEIEPVWECRVLVKNSDSPDSSYLQKIYFHA
;
A
#
# COMPACT_ATOMS: atom_id res chain seq x y z
N GLY A 1 -46.38 20.47 38.96
CA GLY A 1 -44.95 20.56 38.68
C GLY A 1 -44.52 19.46 37.78
N GLY A 2 -44.65 19.64 36.44
CA GLY A 2 -44.19 18.68 35.48
C GLY A 2 -42.69 18.88 35.26
N CYS A 3 -41.87 18.07 35.86
CA CYS A 3 -40.50 17.91 35.45
C CYS A 3 -40.51 17.34 34.05
N GLY A 4 -40.37 18.19 33.06
CA GLY A 4 -39.98 17.77 31.74
C GLY A 4 -38.62 17.09 31.86
N LYS A 5 -38.62 15.79 31.84
CA LYS A 5 -37.36 15.06 31.55
C LYS A 5 -36.96 15.49 30.17
N SER A 6 -35.98 16.37 30.09
CA SER A 6 -35.19 16.49 28.89
C SER A 6 -34.64 15.10 28.61
N GLN A 7 -35.27 14.39 27.73
CA GLN A 7 -34.64 13.23 27.14
C GLN A 7 -33.41 13.75 26.44
N GLN A 8 -32.27 13.64 27.10
CA GLN A 8 -31.03 13.62 26.40
C GLN A 8 -31.08 12.43 25.47
N TYR A 9 -31.51 12.67 24.26
CA TYR A 9 -31.16 11.80 23.20
C TYR A 9 -29.64 11.90 23.09
N GLN A 10 -28.95 11.00 23.79
CA GLN A 10 -27.63 10.61 23.34
C GLN A 10 -27.88 10.00 21.98
N LYS A 11 -27.86 10.83 20.96
CA LYS A 11 -27.67 10.34 19.61
C LYS A 11 -26.40 9.53 19.70
N SER A 12 -26.50 8.23 19.43
CA SER A 12 -25.34 7.44 19.13
C SER A 12 -24.53 8.27 18.13
N THR A 13 -23.39 8.82 18.57
CA THR A 13 -22.48 9.57 17.73
C THR A 13 -21.61 8.62 16.91
N ASP A 14 -21.93 7.32 16.99
CA ASP A 14 -21.21 6.29 16.26
C ASP A 14 -21.34 6.52 14.76
N PHE A 15 -20.22 6.52 14.10
CA PHE A 15 -20.18 6.61 12.65
C PHE A 15 -20.79 5.35 12.03
N PRO A 16 -21.53 5.47 10.92
CA PRO A 16 -22.01 4.31 10.19
C PRO A 16 -20.81 3.55 9.56
N LYS A 17 -21.04 2.28 9.24
CA LYS A 17 -20.01 1.40 8.64
C LYS A 17 -20.01 1.46 7.12
N GLY A 18 -20.97 2.11 6.53
CA GLY A 18 -21.08 2.25 5.09
C GLY A 18 -22.35 2.96 4.68
N MET A 19 -22.46 3.23 3.40
CA MET A 19 -23.64 3.86 2.83
C MET A 19 -23.80 3.45 1.36
N LYS A 20 -25.06 3.26 0.95
CA LYS A 20 -25.44 3.04 -0.44
C LYS A 20 -26.51 4.02 -0.82
N THR A 21 -26.19 4.96 -1.71
CA THR A 21 -27.10 6.00 -2.16
C THR A 21 -26.63 6.64 -3.46
N GLU A 22 -27.45 7.45 -4.06
CA GLU A 22 -27.07 8.38 -5.11
C GLU A 22 -27.10 9.80 -4.56
N LEU A 23 -25.99 10.50 -4.60
CA LEU A 23 -25.92 11.90 -4.19
C LEU A 23 -26.44 12.81 -5.30
N THR A 24 -26.04 12.51 -6.55
CA THR A 24 -26.49 13.14 -7.78
C THR A 24 -26.61 12.09 -8.88
N GLU A 25 -27.05 12.47 -10.07
CA GLU A 25 -27.06 11.57 -11.23
C GLU A 25 -25.66 11.05 -11.58
N GLN A 26 -24.60 11.82 -11.26
CA GLN A 26 -23.21 11.48 -11.57
C GLN A 26 -22.48 10.83 -10.41
N ILE A 27 -22.93 11.01 -9.17
CA ILE A 27 -22.23 10.52 -7.96
C ILE A 27 -23.02 9.38 -7.33
N LYS A 28 -22.50 8.16 -7.51
CA LYS A 28 -23.03 6.94 -6.94
C LYS A 28 -22.18 6.56 -5.72
N VAL A 29 -22.83 6.23 -4.63
CA VAL A 29 -22.16 5.81 -3.40
C VAL A 29 -22.57 4.37 -3.10
N ASN A 30 -21.58 3.49 -3.06
CA ASN A 30 -21.67 2.16 -2.48
C ASN A 30 -20.37 1.95 -1.71
N ALA A 31 -20.26 2.66 -0.59
CA ALA A 31 -19.00 2.83 0.12
C ALA A 31 -19.00 2.12 1.47
N GLU A 32 -17.89 1.47 1.74
CA GLU A 32 -17.50 1.06 3.08
C GLU A 32 -16.82 2.25 3.79
N PHE A 33 -17.15 2.46 5.06
CA PHE A 33 -16.49 3.44 5.92
C PHE A 33 -15.53 2.71 6.85
N GLN A 34 -14.24 2.96 6.69
CA GLN A 34 -13.18 2.32 7.46
C GLN A 34 -12.56 3.30 8.43
N TYR A 35 -12.57 2.95 9.70
CA TYR A 35 -11.98 3.73 10.79
C TYR A 35 -11.66 2.81 11.97
N PRO A 36 -10.66 3.11 12.79
CA PRO A 36 -10.42 2.36 14.01
C PRO A 36 -11.63 2.37 14.94
N GLU A 37 -11.89 1.26 15.61
CA GLU A 37 -13.08 1.09 16.45
C GLU A 37 -13.21 2.17 17.55
N ASN A 38 -12.07 2.63 18.07
CA ASN A 38 -12.05 3.70 19.06
C ASN A 38 -12.35 5.11 18.49
N CYS A 39 -12.51 5.22 17.18
CA CYS A 39 -12.84 6.49 16.50
C CYS A 39 -14.33 6.62 16.14
N LYS A 40 -15.12 5.59 16.37
CA LYS A 40 -16.53 5.55 15.98
C LYS A 40 -17.40 6.68 16.56
N ASN A 41 -16.95 7.30 17.64
CA ASN A 41 -17.65 8.36 18.36
C ASN A 41 -17.23 9.78 17.96
N GLY A 42 -16.52 9.94 16.87
CA GLY A 42 -16.13 11.23 16.35
C GLY A 42 -14.82 11.81 16.90
N LYS A 43 -14.01 10.99 17.58
CA LYS A 43 -12.67 11.36 18.00
C LYS A 43 -11.64 10.44 17.37
N CYS A 44 -10.50 10.98 17.00
CA CYS A 44 -9.39 10.22 16.46
C CYS A 44 -8.05 10.68 16.99
N ALA A 45 -7.02 9.90 16.69
CA ALA A 45 -5.65 10.25 17.04
C ALA A 45 -5.08 11.30 16.07
N GLU A 46 -4.35 12.25 16.61
CA GLU A 46 -3.34 13.02 15.92
C GLU A 46 -2.00 12.42 16.31
N THR A 47 -1.13 12.15 15.34
CA THR A 47 0.12 11.44 15.57
C THR A 47 1.35 12.30 15.29
N GLN A 48 2.48 11.84 15.80
CA GLN A 48 3.80 12.42 15.53
C GLN A 48 4.83 11.31 15.38
N ILE A 49 5.96 11.62 14.74
CA ILE A 49 7.07 10.66 14.63
C ILE A 49 7.69 10.46 16.01
N SER A 50 7.90 9.20 16.37
CA SER A 50 8.61 8.81 17.59
C SER A 50 9.22 7.42 17.43
N GLY A 51 10.47 7.28 17.78
CA GLY A 51 11.18 6.01 17.76
C GLY A 51 12.17 5.89 16.61
N GLN A 52 12.57 4.65 16.35
CA GLN A 52 13.60 4.34 15.38
C GLN A 52 13.06 4.31 13.95
N THR A 53 13.75 4.98 13.04
CA THR A 53 13.53 4.86 11.61
C THR A 53 14.09 3.53 11.08
N LEU A 54 13.84 3.19 9.83
CA LEU A 54 14.46 2.03 9.21
C LEU A 54 15.98 2.17 9.13
N TRP A 55 16.48 3.37 8.91
CA TRP A 55 17.93 3.64 8.94
C TRP A 55 18.54 3.28 10.29
N ASP A 56 17.90 3.64 11.38
CA ASP A 56 18.36 3.35 12.74
C ASP A 56 18.44 1.83 13.02
N LYS A 57 17.63 1.06 12.31
CA LYS A 57 17.53 -0.40 12.43
C LYS A 57 18.34 -1.16 11.37
N GLN A 58 19.18 -0.49 10.61
CA GLN A 58 19.83 -1.09 9.42
C GLN A 58 20.57 -2.39 9.71
N GLU A 59 21.26 -2.50 10.83
CA GLU A 59 21.98 -3.73 11.20
C GLU A 59 21.03 -4.87 11.54
N GLU A 60 19.97 -4.61 12.28
CA GLU A 60 18.94 -5.59 12.62
C GLU A 60 18.22 -6.09 11.36
N ILE A 61 17.92 -5.19 10.44
CA ILE A 61 17.29 -5.51 9.15
C ILE A 61 18.21 -6.42 8.33
N ALA A 62 19.48 -6.09 8.23
CA ALA A 62 20.45 -6.89 7.51
C ALA A 62 20.58 -8.30 8.11
N GLN A 63 20.67 -8.42 9.42
CA GLN A 63 20.72 -9.72 10.11
C GLN A 63 19.48 -10.56 9.84
N LEU A 64 18.32 -9.95 9.82
CA LEU A 64 17.04 -10.64 9.64
C LEU A 64 16.82 -11.12 8.20
N LEU A 65 17.17 -10.30 7.22
CA LEU A 65 16.90 -10.59 5.80
C LEU A 65 18.04 -11.32 5.11
N VAL A 66 19.28 -11.02 5.46
CA VAL A 66 20.45 -11.68 4.86
C VAL A 66 20.70 -13.05 5.50
N GLN A 67 20.41 -13.19 6.79
CA GLN A 67 20.63 -14.42 7.56
C GLN A 67 22.09 -14.92 7.43
N ASP A 68 22.29 -16.15 6.92
CA ASP A 68 23.60 -16.74 6.68
C ASP A 68 24.23 -16.30 5.35
N GLY A 69 23.61 -15.37 4.65
CA GLY A 69 24.08 -14.84 3.39
C GLY A 69 25.42 -14.09 3.53
N ASN A 70 26.23 -14.15 2.51
CA ASN A 70 27.51 -13.48 2.49
C ASN A 70 27.39 -12.07 1.93
N ILE A 71 27.59 -11.06 2.76
CA ILE A 71 27.66 -9.66 2.33
C ILE A 71 29.04 -9.44 1.68
N THR A 72 29.05 -9.16 0.37
CA THR A 72 30.26 -8.95 -0.40
C THR A 72 30.68 -7.49 -0.46
N ASN A 73 29.72 -6.58 -0.30
CA ASN A 73 30.00 -5.14 -0.30
C ASN A 73 28.93 -4.41 0.54
N GLU A 74 29.36 -3.33 1.16
CA GLU A 74 28.53 -2.52 2.04
C GLU A 74 28.99 -1.06 1.93
N TYR A 75 28.07 -0.16 1.56
CA TYR A 75 28.40 1.24 1.36
C TYR A 75 27.19 2.16 1.54
N ILE A 76 27.44 3.45 1.60
CA ILE A 76 26.41 4.48 1.72
C ILE A 76 26.46 5.36 0.47
N ASP A 77 25.30 5.50 -0.19
CA ASP A 77 25.07 6.54 -1.19
C ASP A 77 24.42 7.75 -0.54
N ASP A 78 25.10 8.88 -0.58
CA ASP A 78 24.63 10.13 0.02
C ASP A 78 24.27 11.14 -1.08
N TYR A 79 22.99 11.48 -1.14
CA TYR A 79 22.44 12.47 -2.10
C TYR A 79 22.14 13.82 -1.42
N GLY A 80 22.63 14.04 -0.20
CA GLY A 80 22.42 15.26 0.57
C GLY A 80 21.10 15.26 1.35
N THR A 81 19.98 15.12 0.68
CA THR A 81 18.64 15.09 1.31
C THR A 81 18.22 13.70 1.75
N VAL A 82 18.78 12.67 1.13
CA VAL A 82 18.53 11.27 1.45
C VAL A 82 19.81 10.47 1.38
N GLN A 83 19.98 9.54 2.30
CA GLN A 83 21.06 8.57 2.34
C GLN A 83 20.51 7.17 2.20
N TYR A 84 21.20 6.34 1.44
CA TYR A 84 20.89 4.92 1.30
C TYR A 84 22.04 4.08 1.79
N LYS A 85 21.75 3.14 2.69
CA LYS A 85 22.67 2.07 3.06
C LYS A 85 22.43 0.91 2.12
N ILE A 86 23.48 0.44 1.45
CA ILE A 86 23.40 -0.62 0.45
C ILE A 86 24.25 -1.80 0.88
N TYR A 87 23.66 -2.98 0.85
CA TYR A 87 24.32 -4.26 1.06
C TYR A 87 24.20 -5.09 -0.21
N GLU A 88 25.33 -5.55 -0.74
CA GLU A 88 25.38 -6.51 -1.83
C GLU A 88 25.65 -7.90 -1.28
N ILE A 89 24.85 -8.87 -1.71
CA ILE A 89 24.83 -10.22 -1.14
C ILE A 89 25.12 -11.22 -2.24
N ALA A 90 26.06 -12.15 -1.99
CA ALA A 90 26.50 -13.13 -2.98
C ALA A 90 25.40 -14.12 -3.37
N GLU A 91 24.64 -14.59 -2.38
CA GLU A 91 23.56 -15.56 -2.60
C GLU A 91 22.43 -14.94 -3.40
N ASN A 92 22.07 -15.58 -4.52
CA ASN A 92 21.04 -15.13 -5.44
C ASN A 92 21.24 -13.70 -5.98
N ASN A 93 22.44 -13.18 -5.88
CA ASN A 93 22.79 -11.83 -6.30
C ASN A 93 21.81 -10.79 -5.75
N ALA A 94 21.53 -10.90 -4.44
CA ALA A 94 20.56 -10.05 -3.77
C ALA A 94 21.15 -8.71 -3.38
N THR A 95 20.28 -7.71 -3.27
CA THR A 95 20.61 -6.37 -2.82
C THR A 95 19.64 -5.94 -1.73
N LEU A 96 20.16 -5.31 -0.68
CA LEU A 96 19.35 -4.68 0.37
C LEU A 96 19.66 -3.19 0.41
N VAL A 97 18.64 -2.36 0.26
CA VAL A 97 18.76 -0.90 0.29
C VAL A 97 17.87 -0.34 1.39
N ILE A 98 18.42 0.48 2.26
CA ILE A 98 17.71 1.07 3.40
C ILE A 98 17.92 2.57 3.44
N SER A 99 16.83 3.31 3.59
CA SER A 99 16.84 4.73 3.95
C SER A 99 16.08 4.93 5.26
N ASP A 100 15.80 6.18 5.65
CA ASP A 100 15.01 6.46 6.86
C ASP A 100 13.62 5.82 6.81
N ASP A 101 12.97 5.87 5.66
CA ASP A 101 11.57 5.47 5.49
C ASP A 101 11.36 4.37 4.43
N THR A 102 12.42 3.90 3.80
CA THR A 102 12.32 2.85 2.78
C THR A 102 13.22 1.67 3.06
N LEU A 103 12.75 0.51 2.66
CA LEU A 103 13.49 -0.74 2.65
C LEU A 103 13.21 -1.45 1.34
N ASN A 104 14.25 -1.90 0.66
CA ASN A 104 14.10 -2.69 -0.55
C ASN A 104 15.13 -3.83 -0.55
N TYR A 105 14.63 -5.05 -0.35
CA TYR A 105 15.40 -6.28 -0.46
C TYR A 105 14.91 -7.05 -1.69
N ALA A 106 15.81 -7.48 -2.55
CA ALA A 106 15.43 -8.31 -3.68
C ALA A 106 16.57 -9.21 -4.15
N THR A 107 16.25 -10.46 -4.43
CA THR A 107 17.09 -11.35 -5.23
C THR A 107 17.04 -10.91 -6.70
N ASP A 108 17.97 -11.41 -7.48
CA ASP A 108 18.04 -11.10 -8.92
C ASP A 108 16.76 -11.54 -9.64
N GLN A 109 16.27 -12.74 -9.34
CA GLN A 109 15.02 -13.25 -9.93
C GLN A 109 13.81 -12.43 -9.53
N ALA A 110 13.70 -12.04 -8.25
CA ALA A 110 12.59 -11.20 -7.80
C ALA A 110 12.64 -9.81 -8.46
N SER A 111 13.81 -9.23 -8.62
CA SER A 111 13.98 -7.98 -9.37
C SER A 111 13.56 -8.13 -10.83
N TYR A 112 13.90 -9.22 -11.46
CA TYR A 112 13.46 -9.55 -12.82
C TYR A 112 11.94 -9.64 -12.92
N ILE A 113 11.30 -10.36 -11.99
CA ILE A 113 9.84 -10.46 -11.92
C ILE A 113 9.22 -9.06 -11.78
N ASN A 114 9.70 -8.25 -10.84
CA ASN A 114 9.15 -6.91 -10.61
C ASN A 114 9.34 -5.98 -11.79
N ASN A 115 10.55 -5.93 -12.36
CA ASN A 115 10.90 -4.92 -13.34
C ASN A 115 10.51 -5.29 -14.76
N VAL A 116 10.35 -6.55 -15.06
CA VAL A 116 10.09 -7.05 -16.41
C VAL A 116 8.66 -7.54 -16.56
N LEU A 117 8.22 -8.45 -15.68
CA LEU A 117 6.91 -9.08 -15.83
C LEU A 117 5.77 -8.13 -15.40
N PHE A 118 6.05 -7.20 -14.49
CA PHE A 118 5.07 -6.26 -13.93
C PHE A 118 5.39 -4.80 -14.21
N SER A 119 6.21 -4.51 -15.22
CA SER A 119 6.61 -3.15 -15.56
C SER A 119 5.49 -2.30 -16.16
N ASP A 120 4.48 -2.93 -16.71
CA ASP A 120 3.30 -2.24 -17.25
C ASP A 120 2.16 -2.24 -16.23
N SER A 121 1.11 -1.50 -16.55
CA SER A 121 -0.15 -1.30 -15.85
C SER A 121 -0.88 -2.56 -15.34
N HIS A 122 -0.19 -3.66 -15.15
CA HIS A 122 -0.72 -4.90 -14.60
C HIS A 122 -1.16 -4.76 -13.15
N PHE A 123 -0.67 -3.73 -12.47
CA PHE A 123 -1.03 -3.40 -11.09
C PHE A 123 -2.14 -2.38 -10.99
N ASP A 124 -2.68 -1.89 -12.09
CA ASP A 124 -3.92 -1.16 -11.95
C ASP A 124 -4.99 -2.15 -11.50
N ASP A 125 -5.87 -1.73 -10.62
CA ASP A 125 -6.95 -2.56 -10.07
C ASP A 125 -7.83 -3.20 -11.15
N TYR A 126 -7.72 -2.71 -12.34
CA TYR A 126 -8.45 -3.18 -13.50
C TYR A 126 -7.99 -4.57 -13.97
N ASN A 127 -6.70 -4.82 -13.92
CA ASN A 127 -6.10 -6.12 -14.28
C ASN A 127 -5.72 -6.96 -13.06
N GLY A 128 -5.74 -6.39 -11.87
CA GLY A 128 -5.29 -7.04 -10.64
C GLY A 128 -6.02 -8.34 -10.31
N ASN A 129 -7.30 -8.42 -10.63
CA ASN A 129 -8.12 -9.62 -10.42
C ASN A 129 -7.66 -10.84 -11.20
N LYS A 130 -6.92 -10.63 -12.29
CA LYS A 130 -6.42 -11.71 -13.14
C LYS A 130 -5.49 -12.68 -12.41
N TYR A 131 -4.72 -12.18 -11.44
CA TYR A 131 -3.74 -12.97 -10.70
C TYR A 131 -4.20 -13.33 -9.29
N GLN A 132 -5.32 -12.80 -8.86
CA GLN A 132 -5.87 -13.11 -7.55
C GLN A 132 -6.55 -14.47 -7.62
N ASP A 133 -5.92 -15.47 -7.03
CA ASP A 133 -6.45 -16.81 -6.92
C ASP A 133 -6.38 -17.23 -5.44
N LYS A 134 -7.37 -18.03 -5.04
CA LYS A 134 -7.41 -18.64 -3.71
C LYS A 134 -6.72 -20.01 -3.68
N THR A 135 -6.26 -20.50 -4.81
CA THR A 135 -5.57 -21.77 -4.93
C THR A 135 -4.19 -21.68 -4.31
N ASP A 136 -3.87 -22.62 -3.44
CA ASP A 136 -2.55 -22.73 -2.87
C ASP A 136 -1.54 -23.30 -3.86
N LEU A 137 -0.32 -22.77 -3.84
CA LEU A 137 0.80 -23.34 -4.58
C LEU A 137 1.33 -24.60 -3.89
N PRO A 138 1.95 -25.54 -4.63
CA PRO A 138 2.37 -26.82 -4.06
C PRO A 138 3.38 -26.72 -2.93
N PHE A 139 4.23 -25.69 -2.91
CA PHE A 139 5.29 -25.61 -1.91
C PHE A 139 4.78 -25.19 -0.51
N MET A 140 3.69 -24.43 -0.42
CA MET A 140 3.16 -23.93 0.86
C MET A 140 1.79 -23.27 0.67
N PRO A 141 0.83 -23.43 1.61
CA PRO A 141 -0.42 -22.66 1.59
C PRO A 141 -0.17 -21.15 1.73
N GLN A 142 -0.98 -20.34 1.05
CA GLN A 142 -0.90 -18.86 1.13
C GLN A 142 -0.87 -18.35 2.56
N LYS A 143 -1.74 -18.88 3.40
CA LYS A 143 -1.88 -18.48 4.80
C LYS A 143 -0.60 -18.67 5.59
N GLU A 144 0.09 -19.79 5.37
CA GLU A 144 1.35 -20.12 6.02
C GLU A 144 2.48 -19.20 5.52
N ALA A 145 2.53 -18.97 4.21
CA ALA A 145 3.50 -18.04 3.60
C ALA A 145 3.33 -16.63 4.17
N TRP A 146 2.10 -16.12 4.21
CA TRP A 146 1.84 -14.80 4.79
C TRP A 146 2.16 -14.74 6.28
N LYS A 147 1.88 -15.79 7.05
CA LYS A 147 2.27 -15.86 8.45
C LYS A 147 3.79 -15.71 8.62
N ASN A 148 4.57 -16.38 7.79
CA ASN A 148 6.03 -16.27 7.82
C ASN A 148 6.50 -14.84 7.50
N VAL A 149 5.88 -14.19 6.52
CA VAL A 149 6.15 -12.79 6.18
C VAL A 149 5.78 -11.88 7.35
N SER A 150 4.61 -12.07 7.95
CA SER A 150 4.13 -11.28 9.08
C SER A 150 5.09 -11.36 10.28
N GLU A 151 5.65 -12.53 10.55
CA GLU A 151 6.63 -12.71 11.63
C GLU A 151 7.90 -11.89 11.38
N VAL A 152 8.33 -11.79 10.12
CA VAL A 152 9.49 -10.94 9.76
C VAL A 152 9.14 -9.46 9.94
N LEU A 153 7.97 -9.02 9.47
CA LEU A 153 7.53 -7.63 9.64
C LEU A 153 7.38 -7.26 11.11
N ASP A 154 6.85 -8.15 11.94
CA ASP A 154 6.74 -7.95 13.39
C ASP A 154 8.13 -7.76 14.04
N LYS A 155 9.11 -8.56 13.65
CA LYS A 155 10.50 -8.42 14.14
C LYS A 155 11.14 -7.12 13.69
N LEU A 156 10.76 -6.60 12.54
CA LEU A 156 11.19 -5.29 12.06
C LEU A 156 10.46 -4.13 12.77
N GLY A 157 9.38 -4.42 13.49
CA GLY A 157 8.53 -3.42 14.12
C GLY A 157 7.64 -2.67 13.12
N VAL A 158 7.34 -3.28 11.99
CA VAL A 158 6.49 -2.69 10.95
C VAL A 158 5.11 -3.30 11.00
N ASP A 159 4.12 -2.52 11.41
CA ASP A 159 2.72 -2.92 11.39
C ASP A 159 2.13 -2.74 10.00
N VAL A 160 1.37 -3.73 9.56
CA VAL A 160 0.70 -3.73 8.26
C VAL A 160 -0.77 -4.11 8.40
N SER A 161 -1.54 -3.76 7.39
CA SER A 161 -2.95 -4.15 7.33
C SER A 161 -3.13 -5.65 7.13
N ASP A 162 -4.22 -6.18 7.70
CA ASP A 162 -4.67 -7.56 7.43
C ASP A 162 -5.35 -7.69 6.06
N ASP A 163 -5.64 -6.58 5.41
CA ASP A 163 -6.17 -6.53 4.05
C ASP A 163 -5.03 -6.74 3.05
N VAL A 164 -4.72 -7.99 2.78
CA VAL A 164 -3.59 -8.41 1.97
C VAL A 164 -4.08 -8.91 0.63
N ILE A 165 -3.53 -8.33 -0.44
CA ILE A 165 -3.73 -8.82 -1.80
C ILE A 165 -2.66 -9.88 -2.08
N CYS A 166 -3.06 -11.05 -2.57
CA CYS A 166 -2.13 -12.09 -2.99
C CYS A 166 -2.33 -12.42 -4.46
N TYR A 167 -1.26 -12.29 -5.24
CA TYR A 167 -1.20 -12.83 -6.58
C TYR A 167 -0.52 -14.19 -6.53
N VAL A 168 -1.18 -15.21 -7.07
CA VAL A 168 -0.64 -16.57 -7.17
C VAL A 168 0.07 -16.69 -8.50
N MET A 169 1.39 -16.69 -8.47
CA MET A 169 2.23 -16.66 -9.66
C MET A 169 2.82 -18.03 -9.93
N GLU A 170 2.04 -18.85 -10.61
CA GLU A 170 2.55 -20.12 -11.13
C GLU A 170 3.57 -19.87 -12.26
N HIS A 171 4.50 -20.81 -12.43
CA HIS A 171 5.52 -20.72 -13.47
C HIS A 171 4.94 -20.57 -14.89
N SER A 172 3.77 -21.16 -15.16
CA SER A 172 3.08 -21.00 -16.43
C SER A 172 2.66 -19.56 -16.70
N ILE A 173 2.19 -18.86 -15.67
CA ILE A 173 1.81 -17.44 -15.75
C ILE A 173 3.04 -16.59 -16.03
N MET A 174 4.13 -16.83 -15.30
CA MET A 174 5.38 -16.09 -15.51
C MET A 174 5.95 -16.31 -16.92
N CYS A 175 5.85 -17.53 -17.43
CA CYS A 175 6.24 -17.86 -18.79
C CYS A 175 5.42 -17.05 -19.83
N GLU A 176 4.11 -16.98 -19.67
CA GLU A 176 3.22 -16.21 -20.56
C GLU A 176 3.49 -14.69 -20.48
N GLU A 177 3.64 -14.15 -19.27
CA GLU A 177 3.91 -12.73 -19.09
C GLU A 177 5.29 -12.33 -19.63
N GLU A 178 6.29 -13.18 -19.49
CA GLU A 178 7.60 -12.96 -20.09
C GLU A 178 7.52 -12.88 -21.63
N LYS A 179 6.77 -13.79 -22.25
CA LYS A 179 6.55 -13.76 -23.71
C LYS A 179 5.93 -12.43 -24.16
N LYS A 180 4.94 -11.94 -23.42
CA LYS A 180 4.33 -10.63 -23.69
C LYS A 180 5.31 -9.49 -23.51
N ALA A 181 6.12 -9.52 -22.47
CA ALA A 181 7.13 -8.51 -22.21
C ALA A 181 8.20 -8.47 -23.31
N ILE A 182 8.64 -9.63 -23.80
CA ILE A 182 9.58 -9.74 -24.94
C ILE A 182 8.94 -9.16 -26.20
N ALA A 183 7.69 -9.49 -26.51
CA ALA A 183 6.98 -9.00 -27.68
C ALA A 183 6.85 -7.45 -27.63
N ARG A 184 6.54 -6.89 -26.48
CA ARG A 184 6.47 -5.41 -26.32
C ARG A 184 7.84 -4.75 -26.50
N ALA A 185 8.88 -5.35 -25.93
CA ALA A 185 10.24 -4.84 -26.08
C ALA A 185 10.66 -4.83 -27.57
N GLU A 186 10.32 -5.84 -28.33
CA GLU A 186 10.57 -5.90 -29.77
C GLU A 186 9.82 -4.81 -30.54
N GLU A 187 8.54 -4.55 -30.20
CA GLU A 187 7.75 -3.47 -30.81
C GLU A 187 8.34 -2.07 -30.50
N GLU A 188 8.87 -1.90 -29.30
CA GLU A 188 9.49 -0.64 -28.86
C GLU A 188 10.97 -0.51 -29.23
N ASP A 189 11.50 -1.45 -29.99
CA ASP A 189 12.92 -1.53 -30.38
C ASP A 189 13.87 -1.52 -29.16
N THR A 190 13.42 -2.17 -28.07
CA THR A 190 14.19 -2.35 -26.84
C THR A 190 14.44 -3.84 -26.60
N LYS A 191 15.36 -4.14 -25.68
CA LYS A 191 15.67 -5.52 -25.28
C LYS A 191 15.45 -5.71 -23.79
N ILE A 192 14.86 -6.85 -23.45
CA ILE A 192 14.88 -7.33 -22.09
C ILE A 192 16.26 -7.89 -21.77
N PRO A 193 16.98 -7.40 -20.73
CA PRO A 193 18.40 -7.76 -20.48
C PRO A 193 18.44 -9.19 -20.15
N THR A 194 18.15 -10.18 -20.23
CA THR A 194 18.32 -11.59 -19.85
C THR A 194 16.99 -12.29 -19.60
N ALA A 195 16.29 -12.66 -20.66
CA ALA A 195 15.10 -13.45 -20.55
C ALA A 195 15.41 -14.81 -19.90
N LYS A 196 14.62 -15.20 -18.90
CA LYS A 196 14.66 -16.52 -18.32
C LYS A 196 13.85 -17.43 -19.23
N THR A 197 14.50 -18.22 -20.06
CA THR A 197 13.83 -19.03 -21.08
C THR A 197 13.10 -20.24 -20.52
N GLN A 198 13.29 -20.57 -19.24
CA GLN A 198 12.73 -21.78 -18.65
C GLN A 198 12.21 -21.51 -17.22
N TRP A 199 10.89 -21.57 -17.10
CA TRP A 199 10.18 -21.44 -15.83
C TRP A 199 9.69 -22.81 -15.38
N THR A 200 9.94 -23.17 -14.13
CA THR A 200 9.57 -24.46 -13.54
C THR A 200 8.78 -24.27 -12.25
N GLU A 201 8.23 -25.33 -11.70
CA GLU A 201 7.52 -25.34 -10.42
C GLU A 201 8.36 -24.75 -9.27
N ASP A 202 9.68 -24.85 -9.34
CA ASP A 202 10.60 -24.23 -8.38
C ASP A 202 10.53 -22.69 -8.38
N ASP A 203 10.01 -22.10 -9.43
CA ASP A 203 9.87 -20.66 -9.57
C ASP A 203 8.50 -20.12 -9.12
N ASP A 204 7.57 -21.01 -8.80
CA ASP A 204 6.26 -20.61 -8.30
C ASP A 204 6.41 -19.68 -7.08
N CYS A 205 5.64 -18.60 -7.03
CA CYS A 205 5.69 -17.67 -5.93
C CYS A 205 4.34 -17.01 -5.64
N TYR A 206 4.22 -16.51 -4.42
CA TYR A 206 3.17 -15.59 -4.03
C TYR A 206 3.70 -14.16 -4.10
N TYR A 207 2.89 -13.28 -4.62
CA TYR A 207 3.14 -11.84 -4.60
C TYR A 207 2.12 -11.19 -3.67
N PHE A 208 2.57 -10.80 -2.49
CA PHE A 208 1.74 -10.14 -1.48
C PHE A 208 1.88 -8.63 -1.54
N MET A 209 0.77 -7.93 -1.39
CA MET A 209 0.71 -6.48 -1.30
C MET A 209 -0.19 -6.05 -0.16
N THR A 210 0.27 -5.08 0.60
CA THR A 210 -0.49 -4.47 1.68
C THR A 210 0.05 -3.06 1.97
N TYR A 211 -0.39 -2.45 3.03
CA TYR A 211 0.02 -1.10 3.42
C TYR A 211 0.33 -1.03 4.91
N THR A 212 1.19 -0.08 5.26
CA THR A 212 1.57 0.17 6.66
C THR A 212 0.42 0.79 7.43
N THR A 213 0.31 0.39 8.69
CA THR A 213 -0.70 0.87 9.63
C THR A 213 -0.06 1.32 10.93
N TRP A 214 -0.82 2.11 11.67
CA TRP A 214 -0.56 2.44 13.06
C TRP A 214 -1.87 2.37 13.83
N GLN A 215 -1.98 1.45 14.77
CA GLN A 215 -3.21 1.23 15.56
C GLN A 215 -4.49 1.22 14.70
N ASP A 216 -4.48 0.45 13.64
CA ASP A 216 -5.57 0.27 12.67
C ASP A 216 -5.85 1.49 11.77
N TYR A 217 -5.06 2.56 11.86
CA TYR A 217 -5.07 3.61 10.84
C TYR A 217 -4.13 3.23 9.70
N PRO A 218 -4.55 3.30 8.45
CA PRO A 218 -3.59 3.37 7.35
C PRO A 218 -2.67 4.58 7.51
N VAL A 219 -1.38 4.37 7.32
CA VAL A 219 -0.38 5.45 7.33
C VAL A 219 -0.03 5.75 5.89
N LEU A 220 -0.36 6.95 5.44
CA LEU A 220 -0.15 7.36 4.05
C LEU A 220 1.16 8.14 3.96
N PRO A 221 2.13 7.66 3.15
CA PRO A 221 3.35 8.42 2.91
C PRO A 221 3.07 9.69 2.09
N PRO A 222 4.01 10.65 2.04
CA PRO A 222 3.91 11.78 1.14
C PRO A 222 3.72 11.30 -0.30
N VAL A 223 2.77 11.91 -1.02
CA VAL A 223 2.52 11.54 -2.41
C VAL A 223 3.70 12.01 -3.27
N MET A 224 4.35 11.07 -3.92
CA MET A 224 5.43 11.29 -4.86
C MET A 224 4.97 10.84 -6.25
N GLY A 225 4.51 11.78 -7.06
CA GLY A 225 4.14 11.52 -8.45
C GLY A 225 2.64 11.29 -8.68
N GLU A 226 2.28 11.09 -9.95
CA GLU A 226 0.94 10.78 -10.41
C GLU A 226 0.73 9.27 -10.42
N GLY A 227 -0.37 8.81 -9.89
CA GLY A 227 -0.75 7.40 -9.92
C GLY A 227 -1.50 6.96 -8.68
N PHE A 228 -2.24 5.90 -8.84
CA PHE A 228 -2.96 5.26 -7.76
C PHE A 228 -2.13 4.09 -7.24
N ASP A 229 -1.36 4.31 -6.19
CA ASP A 229 -0.70 3.24 -5.46
C ASP A 229 -1.29 3.18 -4.05
N GLU A 230 -2.00 2.11 -3.77
CA GLU A 230 -2.68 1.89 -2.50
C GLU A 230 -1.81 1.12 -1.50
N ASN A 231 -0.84 0.35 -2.01
CA ASN A 231 -0.04 -0.57 -1.22
C ASN A 231 1.43 -0.13 -1.23
N ASN A 232 1.96 0.18 -0.06
CA ASN A 232 3.36 0.55 0.08
C ASN A 232 4.25 -0.58 0.60
N VAL A 233 3.69 -1.77 0.75
CA VAL A 233 4.42 -2.99 1.14
C VAL A 233 4.16 -4.07 0.12
N SER A 234 5.21 -4.66 -0.42
CA SER A 234 5.12 -5.79 -1.34
C SER A 234 6.17 -6.84 -1.03
N VAL A 235 5.81 -8.09 -1.23
CA VAL A 235 6.67 -9.24 -0.92
C VAL A 235 6.52 -10.30 -1.99
N ILE A 236 7.63 -10.81 -2.50
CA ILE A 236 7.65 -12.04 -3.29
C ILE A 236 8.17 -13.16 -2.39
N TYR A 237 7.39 -14.22 -2.30
CA TYR A 237 7.66 -15.36 -1.45
C TYR A 237 7.59 -16.67 -2.25
N ASP A 238 8.69 -17.41 -2.27
CA ASP A 238 8.76 -18.72 -2.94
C ASP A 238 9.13 -19.84 -1.96
N LYS A 239 9.45 -21.02 -2.47
CA LYS A 239 9.82 -22.17 -1.64
C LYS A 239 11.04 -21.93 -0.74
N ASN A 240 11.88 -20.97 -1.07
CA ASN A 240 13.07 -20.59 -0.30
C ASN A 240 12.80 -19.42 0.68
N GLY A 241 11.56 -18.95 0.77
CA GLY A 241 11.17 -17.85 1.64
C GLY A 241 11.07 -16.51 0.91
N ILE A 242 11.33 -15.42 1.65
CA ILE A 242 11.26 -14.05 1.10
C ILE A 242 12.34 -13.86 0.04
N GLN A 243 11.92 -13.54 -1.18
CA GLN A 243 12.79 -13.22 -2.30
C GLN A 243 12.83 -11.72 -2.59
N SER A 244 11.78 -11.02 -2.23
CA SER A 244 11.78 -9.55 -2.17
C SER A 244 10.90 -9.05 -1.05
N LEU A 245 11.30 -7.94 -0.47
CA LEU A 245 10.50 -7.18 0.49
C LEU A 245 10.73 -5.70 0.22
N SER A 246 9.67 -4.99 -0.13
CA SER A 246 9.70 -3.56 -0.41
C SER A 246 8.76 -2.84 0.55
N ILE A 247 9.28 -1.84 1.24
CA ILE A 247 8.50 -0.94 2.11
C ILE A 247 8.85 0.49 1.67
N ASN A 248 7.85 1.24 1.23
CA ASN A 248 8.01 2.61 0.77
C ASN A 248 7.19 3.55 1.63
N GLY A 249 7.83 4.21 2.58
CA GLY A 249 7.17 5.16 3.47
C GLY A 249 6.77 4.56 4.80
N TYR A 250 7.72 4.01 5.55
CA TYR A 250 7.54 3.62 6.94
C TYR A 250 7.87 4.77 7.87
N TYR A 251 6.98 5.04 8.83
CA TYR A 251 7.16 6.08 9.85
C TYR A 251 6.81 5.51 11.22
N PRO A 252 7.73 5.59 12.21
CA PRO A 252 7.42 5.22 13.58
C PRO A 252 6.56 6.33 14.19
N LEU A 253 5.34 6.00 14.59
CA LEU A 253 4.36 6.96 15.09
C LEU A 253 4.04 6.73 16.56
N GLU A 254 3.66 7.83 17.22
CA GLU A 254 3.04 7.82 18.54
C GLU A 254 1.86 8.77 18.59
N LEU A 255 1.00 8.57 19.57
CA LEU A 255 -0.11 9.48 19.83
C LEU A 255 0.43 10.83 20.31
N LYS A 256 0.00 11.89 19.65
CA LYS A 256 0.27 13.29 20.07
C LYS A 256 -0.91 13.85 20.86
N ASN A 257 -2.10 13.82 20.26
CA ASN A 257 -3.35 14.29 20.85
C ASN A 257 -4.53 13.47 20.34
N GLU A 258 -5.67 13.54 21.04
CA GLU A 258 -6.96 13.18 20.47
C GLU A 258 -7.64 14.45 19.93
N VAL A 259 -8.21 14.34 18.73
CA VAL A 259 -8.91 15.43 18.05
C VAL A 259 -10.30 15.01 17.61
N GLU A 260 -11.20 15.98 17.50
CA GLU A 260 -12.52 15.72 16.91
C GLU A 260 -12.40 15.59 15.39
N VAL A 261 -13.19 14.69 14.82
CA VAL A 261 -13.26 14.47 13.37
C VAL A 261 -14.68 14.59 12.87
N VAL A 262 -14.82 15.02 11.63
CA VAL A 262 -16.11 15.04 10.95
C VAL A 262 -16.56 13.62 10.59
N SER A 263 -17.87 13.42 10.49
CA SER A 263 -18.41 12.11 10.12
C SER A 263 -18.15 11.78 8.64
N PRO A 264 -18.15 10.50 8.27
CA PRO A 264 -18.08 10.10 6.86
C PRO A 264 -19.20 10.70 6.00
N GLU A 265 -20.37 10.95 6.58
CA GLU A 265 -21.48 11.59 5.88
C GLU A 265 -21.16 13.03 5.48
N MET A 266 -20.45 13.76 6.32
CA MET A 266 -19.97 15.11 6.01
C MET A 266 -18.94 15.09 4.88
N VAL A 267 -18.15 14.03 4.81
CA VAL A 267 -17.19 13.83 3.72
C VAL A 267 -17.91 13.62 2.40
N LEU A 268 -19.02 12.88 2.39
CA LEU A 268 -19.84 12.73 1.18
C LEU A 268 -20.41 14.06 0.68
N LYS A 269 -20.79 14.96 1.57
CA LYS A 269 -21.20 16.33 1.19
C LYS A 269 -20.04 17.11 0.58
N ALA A 270 -18.86 16.97 1.13
CA ALA A 270 -17.65 17.60 0.57
C ALA A 270 -17.31 17.04 -0.81
N LEU A 271 -17.48 15.74 -1.03
CA LEU A 271 -17.32 15.10 -2.36
C LEU A 271 -18.33 15.63 -3.37
N GLU A 272 -19.57 15.76 -2.98
CA GLU A 272 -20.63 16.32 -3.85
C GLU A 272 -20.26 17.73 -4.32
N LYS A 273 -19.78 18.56 -3.41
CA LYS A 273 -19.29 19.90 -3.73
C LYS A 273 -18.05 19.87 -4.64
N TYR A 274 -17.11 18.97 -4.35
CA TYR A 274 -15.88 18.82 -5.12
C TYR A 274 -16.17 18.45 -6.58
N PHE A 275 -16.99 17.44 -6.82
CA PHE A 275 -17.35 17.00 -8.17
C PHE A 275 -18.36 17.95 -8.84
N GLY A 276 -19.19 18.65 -8.07
CA GLY A 276 -20.12 19.64 -8.58
C GLY A 276 -19.46 20.84 -9.24
N ASN A 277 -18.20 21.11 -8.91
CA ASN A 277 -17.38 22.16 -9.52
C ASN A 277 -16.63 21.70 -10.78
N ILE A 278 -16.71 20.42 -11.12
CA ILE A 278 -16.06 19.85 -12.30
C ILE A 278 -17.11 19.72 -13.41
N ILE A 279 -16.85 20.33 -14.55
CA ILE A 279 -17.69 20.19 -15.74
C ILE A 279 -17.27 18.91 -16.46
N SER A 280 -18.05 17.86 -16.29
CA SER A 280 -17.79 16.55 -16.87
C SER A 280 -19.07 15.74 -16.92
N ASP A 281 -19.18 14.83 -17.88
CA ASP A 281 -20.25 13.83 -17.95
C ASP A 281 -19.84 12.50 -17.30
N ASP A 282 -18.69 12.47 -16.59
CA ASP A 282 -18.19 11.27 -15.94
C ASP A 282 -19.12 10.82 -14.81
N ILE A 283 -19.11 9.53 -14.55
CA ILE A 283 -19.77 8.91 -13.41
C ILE A 283 -18.71 8.62 -12.35
N TYR A 284 -19.00 9.04 -11.14
CA TYR A 284 -18.13 8.88 -9.97
C TYR A 284 -18.74 7.85 -9.03
N GLU A 285 -18.05 6.73 -8.82
CA GLU A 285 -18.45 5.69 -7.88
C GLU A 285 -17.57 5.74 -6.63
N VAL A 286 -18.14 6.19 -5.53
CA VAL A 286 -17.46 6.21 -4.25
C VAL A 286 -17.49 4.81 -3.66
N GLN A 287 -16.31 4.19 -3.50
CA GLN A 287 -16.17 2.79 -3.09
C GLN A 287 -15.78 2.64 -1.63
N ARG A 288 -14.98 3.57 -1.09
CA ARG A 288 -14.46 3.51 0.26
C ARG A 288 -14.12 4.90 0.78
N ILE A 289 -14.36 5.11 2.06
CA ILE A 289 -13.92 6.29 2.79
C ILE A 289 -13.20 5.79 4.04
N SER A 290 -11.91 6.08 4.15
CA SER A 290 -11.03 5.55 5.22
C SER A 290 -10.40 6.67 6.02
N LEU A 291 -10.43 6.54 7.33
CA LEU A 291 -9.73 7.45 8.25
C LEU A 291 -8.27 7.04 8.37
N CYS A 292 -7.37 7.90 7.94
CA CYS A 292 -5.95 7.63 7.80
C CYS A 292 -5.10 8.65 8.55
N GLN A 293 -3.85 8.27 8.83
CA GLN A 293 -2.80 9.20 9.23
C GLN A 293 -1.98 9.56 7.99
N LYS A 294 -2.09 10.78 7.53
CA LYS A 294 -1.37 11.23 6.34
C LYS A 294 -0.11 12.00 6.70
N VAL A 295 1.03 11.48 6.28
CA VAL A 295 2.29 12.20 6.36
C VAL A 295 2.32 13.20 5.21
N VAL A 296 2.23 14.48 5.54
CA VAL A 296 2.23 15.56 4.54
C VAL A 296 3.65 15.88 4.11
N GLN A 297 4.54 16.02 5.09
CA GLN A 297 5.92 16.37 4.87
C GLN A 297 6.79 15.90 6.03
N VAL A 298 7.93 15.30 5.71
CA VAL A 298 8.97 14.97 6.68
C VAL A 298 9.98 16.11 6.73
N ASN A 299 10.34 16.54 7.94
CA ASN A 299 11.34 17.57 8.13
C ASN A 299 12.74 17.06 7.78
N PRO A 300 13.70 17.94 7.39
CA PRO A 300 15.04 17.52 6.98
C PRO A 300 15.81 16.72 8.02
N ASP A 301 15.54 16.91 9.32
CA ASP A 301 16.16 16.15 10.41
C ASP A 301 15.68 14.69 10.50
N LYS A 302 14.60 14.33 9.77
CA LYS A 302 13.96 12.99 9.77
C LYS A 302 13.35 12.55 11.11
N HIS A 303 13.33 13.41 12.12
CA HIS A 303 12.81 13.13 13.46
C HIS A 303 11.45 13.76 13.74
N SER A 304 10.98 14.60 12.84
CA SER A 304 9.67 15.24 12.90
C SER A 304 9.02 15.31 11.52
N ALA A 305 7.71 15.40 11.50
CA ALA A 305 6.93 15.50 10.29
C ALA A 305 5.61 16.23 10.56
N GLU A 306 5.06 16.80 9.51
CA GLU A 306 3.67 17.24 9.50
C GLU A 306 2.81 16.04 9.16
N ILE A 307 1.99 15.60 10.11
CA ILE A 307 1.07 14.46 9.98
C ILE A 307 -0.32 14.91 10.39
N GLU A 308 -1.30 14.60 9.59
CA GLU A 308 -2.68 14.96 9.88
C GLU A 308 -3.63 13.79 9.67
N PRO A 309 -4.68 13.65 10.49
CA PRO A 309 -5.76 12.72 10.21
C PRO A 309 -6.56 13.22 9.01
N VAL A 310 -6.82 12.32 8.07
CA VAL A 310 -7.58 12.63 6.85
C VAL A 310 -8.61 11.53 6.58
N TRP A 311 -9.68 11.91 5.88
CA TRP A 311 -10.55 10.96 5.22
C TRP A 311 -10.07 10.78 3.78
N GLU A 312 -9.63 9.59 3.43
CA GLU A 312 -9.28 9.21 2.07
C GLU A 312 -10.48 8.60 1.39
N CYS A 313 -10.89 9.20 0.27
CA CYS A 313 -11.98 8.69 -0.56
C CYS A 313 -11.41 7.98 -1.78
N ARG A 314 -11.80 6.73 -1.95
CA ARG A 314 -11.53 5.95 -3.15
C ARG A 314 -12.70 6.07 -4.10
N VAL A 315 -12.46 6.65 -5.26
CA VAL A 315 -13.49 6.91 -6.26
C VAL A 315 -13.10 6.28 -7.59
N LEU A 316 -13.97 5.45 -8.13
CA LEU A 316 -13.85 4.97 -9.50
C LEU A 316 -14.49 5.98 -10.43
N VAL A 317 -13.70 6.56 -11.31
CA VAL A 317 -14.16 7.50 -12.33
C VAL A 317 -14.40 6.76 -13.62
N LYS A 318 -15.66 6.76 -14.09
CA LYS A 318 -16.06 6.15 -15.34
C LYS A 318 -16.27 7.24 -16.38
N ASN A 319 -15.43 7.22 -17.42
CA ASN A 319 -15.55 8.17 -18.52
C ASN A 319 -16.73 7.79 -19.42
N SER A 320 -17.66 8.71 -19.65
CA SER A 320 -18.84 8.50 -20.50
C SER A 320 -18.48 8.26 -21.97
N ASP A 321 -17.41 8.87 -22.47
CA ASP A 321 -16.97 8.77 -23.86
C ASP A 321 -16.14 7.50 -24.14
N SER A 322 -15.60 6.88 -23.11
CA SER A 322 -14.72 5.71 -23.20
C SER A 322 -14.89 4.84 -21.96
N PRO A 323 -15.92 3.96 -21.91
CA PRO A 323 -16.22 3.13 -20.74
C PRO A 323 -15.05 2.24 -20.30
N ASP A 324 -14.13 1.91 -21.23
CA ASP A 324 -12.96 1.09 -20.97
C ASP A 324 -11.79 1.88 -20.32
N SER A 325 -11.91 3.21 -20.21
CA SER A 325 -10.91 4.08 -19.63
C SER A 325 -11.23 4.53 -18.20
N SER A 326 -11.90 3.66 -17.43
CA SER A 326 -12.15 3.90 -16.01
C SER A 326 -10.83 3.94 -15.24
N TYR A 327 -10.74 4.84 -14.27
CA TYR A 327 -9.57 4.94 -13.41
C TYR A 327 -9.97 5.20 -11.96
N LEU A 328 -9.09 4.85 -11.05
CA LEU A 328 -9.25 5.11 -9.63
C LEU A 328 -8.62 6.45 -9.27
N GLN A 329 -9.31 7.21 -8.43
CA GLN A 329 -8.86 8.47 -7.89
C GLN A 329 -8.95 8.45 -6.38
N LYS A 330 -7.92 8.98 -5.72
CA LYS A 330 -7.93 9.26 -4.29
C LYS A 330 -8.16 10.73 -4.05
N ILE A 331 -9.08 11.04 -3.15
CA ILE A 331 -9.37 12.41 -2.74
C ILE A 331 -9.29 12.45 -1.22
N TYR A 332 -8.61 13.47 -0.70
CA TYR A 332 -8.36 13.63 0.73
C TYR A 332 -9.10 14.82 1.28
N PHE A 333 -9.73 14.64 2.44
CA PHE A 333 -10.35 15.72 3.21
C PHE A 333 -9.80 15.71 4.62
N HIS A 334 -9.62 16.90 5.19
CA HIS A 334 -9.30 17.02 6.60
C HIS A 334 -10.37 16.31 7.44
N ALA A 335 -9.91 15.52 8.36
CA ALA A 335 -10.80 14.77 9.24
C ALA A 335 -11.45 15.63 10.34
#